data_e54350f66a6969c4579c3911b39111eb
#
_entry.id   e54350f66a6969c4579c3911b39111eb
#
_cell.length_a   1.000
_cell.length_b   1.000
_cell.length_c   1.000
_cell.angle_alpha   90.00
_cell.angle_beta   90.00
_cell.angle_gamma   90.00
#
_symmetry.space_group_name_H-M   'P 1'
#
loop_
_entity.id
_entity.type
_entity.pdbx_description
1 polymer ?
#
loop_
_entity_poly.entity_id
_entity_poly.type
_entity_poly.pdbx_seq_one_letter_code
_entity_poly.pdbx_strand_id
1 'polypeptide(L)'
;MEIKDSYELPLSKERVWAALNDEEFLKRSIPWCEKLERRSENELAAEVKLKIGPMSTRFTGSITLSDIDPPNGYTITGSGKGGIAGAASGSAKVKLVENKDASLTTLSYQVSAQVKGKIAQLGSRLIQSTAKKLSKNFFGSFVKQLEDIDKLQ
;
A
#
# COMPACT_ATOMS: atom_id res chain seq x y z
N MET A 1 -14.59 -5.10 -4.17
CA MET A 1 -14.39 -4.33 -2.94
C MET A 1 -13.58 -3.07 -3.26
N GLU A 2 -14.07 -1.93 -2.84
CA GLU A 2 -13.41 -0.66 -3.10
C GLU A 2 -13.21 0.13 -1.82
N ILE A 3 -12.04 0.81 -1.72
CA ILE A 3 -11.68 1.64 -0.57
C ILE A 3 -11.12 2.94 -1.10
N LYS A 4 -11.58 4.07 -0.54
CA LYS A 4 -11.05 5.40 -0.86
C LYS A 4 -10.73 6.13 0.44
N ASP A 5 -9.59 6.83 0.45
CA ASP A 5 -9.24 7.69 1.57
C ASP A 5 -8.20 8.72 1.13
N SER A 6 -7.90 9.67 2.01
CA SER A 6 -6.88 10.67 1.75
C SER A 6 -6.21 11.10 3.05
N TYR A 7 -4.97 11.58 2.93
CA TYR A 7 -4.17 12.10 4.04
C TYR A 7 -3.55 13.41 3.65
N GLU A 8 -3.49 14.34 4.60
CA GLU A 8 -2.75 15.59 4.41
C GLU A 8 -1.40 15.48 5.10
N LEU A 9 -0.34 15.79 4.36
CA LEU A 9 1.05 15.63 4.81
C LEU A 9 1.75 16.98 4.79
N PRO A 10 2.41 17.40 5.88
CA PRO A 10 3.13 18.68 5.93
C PRO A 10 4.51 18.57 5.26
N LEU A 11 4.52 18.11 4.01
CA LEU A 11 5.72 17.82 3.24
C LEU A 11 5.49 18.17 1.77
N SER A 12 6.57 18.41 1.04
CA SER A 12 6.48 18.67 -0.38
C SER A 12 6.06 17.42 -1.15
N LYS A 13 5.45 17.62 -2.29
CA LYS A 13 5.02 16.54 -3.17
C LYS A 13 6.22 15.67 -3.60
N GLU A 14 7.34 16.29 -3.87
CA GLU A 14 8.56 15.60 -4.30
C GLU A 14 9.10 14.66 -3.21
N ARG A 15 9.01 15.07 -1.94
CA ARG A 15 9.45 14.24 -0.83
C ARG A 15 8.53 13.05 -0.62
N VAL A 16 7.23 13.27 -0.72
CA VAL A 16 6.25 12.18 -0.63
C VAL A 16 6.44 11.20 -1.78
N TRP A 17 6.63 11.71 -2.99
CA TRP A 17 6.86 10.89 -4.17
C TRP A 17 8.12 10.02 -4.03
N ALA A 18 9.22 10.60 -3.57
CA ALA A 18 10.47 9.86 -3.38
C ALA A 18 10.28 8.69 -2.41
N ALA A 19 9.55 8.89 -1.32
CA ALA A 19 9.26 7.85 -0.34
C ALA A 19 8.36 6.75 -0.91
N LEU A 20 7.39 7.11 -1.74
CA LEU A 20 6.49 6.13 -2.38
C LEU A 20 7.23 5.21 -3.37
N ASN A 21 8.41 5.60 -3.82
CA ASN A 21 9.23 4.82 -4.73
C ASN A 21 10.46 4.19 -4.07
N ASP A 22 10.61 4.36 -2.77
CA ASP A 22 11.72 3.81 -2.00
C ASP A 22 11.29 2.46 -1.41
N GLU A 23 11.93 1.38 -1.83
CA GLU A 23 11.55 0.04 -1.42
C GLU A 23 11.73 -0.23 0.07
N GLU A 24 12.78 0.31 0.69
CA GLU A 24 12.97 0.17 2.13
C GLU A 24 11.88 0.91 2.91
N PHE A 25 11.51 2.08 2.43
CA PHE A 25 10.45 2.88 3.04
C PHE A 25 9.11 2.15 2.95
N LEU A 26 8.80 1.61 1.77
CA LEU A 26 7.57 0.84 1.54
C LEU A 26 7.53 -0.42 2.38
N LYS A 27 8.66 -1.14 2.47
CA LYS A 27 8.74 -2.36 3.27
C LYS A 27 8.40 -2.10 4.74
N ARG A 28 8.93 -1.03 5.29
CA ARG A 28 8.67 -0.64 6.68
C ARG A 28 7.23 -0.18 6.91
N SER A 29 6.58 0.29 5.85
CA SER A 29 5.19 0.77 5.93
C SER A 29 4.16 -0.34 5.79
N ILE A 30 4.49 -1.41 5.08
CA ILE A 30 3.57 -2.53 4.86
C ILE A 30 3.53 -3.42 6.12
N PRO A 31 2.35 -3.55 6.78
CA PRO A 31 2.24 -4.40 7.97
C PRO A 31 2.64 -5.85 7.67
N TRP A 32 3.49 -6.40 8.52
CA TRP A 32 3.95 -7.79 8.44
C TRP A 32 4.62 -8.17 7.12
N CYS A 33 5.24 -7.21 6.44
CA CYS A 33 6.01 -7.47 5.24
C CYS A 33 7.35 -8.09 5.63
N GLU A 34 7.57 -9.33 5.19
CA GLU A 34 8.81 -10.05 5.48
C GLU A 34 9.86 -9.78 4.41
N LYS A 35 9.42 -9.65 3.15
CA LYS A 35 10.31 -9.37 2.03
C LYS A 35 9.66 -8.41 1.06
N LEU A 36 10.45 -7.51 0.54
CA LEU A 36 10.07 -6.63 -0.57
C LEU A 36 11.32 -6.39 -1.38
N GLU A 37 11.39 -6.94 -2.59
CA GLU A 37 12.55 -6.88 -3.45
C GLU A 37 12.20 -6.34 -4.82
N ARG A 38 12.99 -5.39 -5.31
CA ARG A 38 12.81 -4.87 -6.66
C ARG A 38 13.34 -5.88 -7.67
N ARG A 39 12.47 -6.29 -8.59
CA ARG A 39 12.79 -7.24 -9.65
C ARG A 39 13.19 -6.53 -10.94
N SER A 40 12.55 -5.39 -11.20
CA SER A 40 12.84 -4.55 -12.35
C SER A 40 12.46 -3.12 -11.97
N GLU A 41 12.56 -2.18 -12.91
CA GLU A 41 12.25 -0.79 -12.66
C GLU A 41 10.85 -0.59 -12.07
N ASN A 42 9.86 -1.36 -12.56
CA ASN A 42 8.45 -1.20 -12.19
C ASN A 42 7.84 -2.43 -11.53
N GLU A 43 8.66 -3.38 -11.09
CA GLU A 43 8.14 -4.62 -10.50
C GLU A 43 8.90 -4.98 -9.22
N LEU A 44 8.12 -5.32 -8.18
CA LEU A 44 8.65 -5.77 -6.90
C LEU A 44 8.04 -7.12 -6.55
N ALA A 45 8.83 -7.98 -5.92
CA ALA A 45 8.35 -9.22 -5.32
C ALA A 45 8.12 -8.97 -3.84
N ALA A 46 7.01 -9.48 -3.32
CA ALA A 46 6.62 -9.25 -1.93
C ALA A 46 6.23 -10.54 -1.23
N GLU A 47 6.52 -10.60 0.05
CA GLU A 47 6.09 -11.68 0.92
C GLU A 47 5.55 -11.07 2.20
N VAL A 48 4.25 -11.30 2.48
CA VAL A 48 3.54 -10.67 3.58
C VAL A 48 2.79 -11.73 4.37
N LYS A 49 2.92 -11.69 5.69
CA LYS A 49 2.14 -12.56 6.57
C LYS A 49 0.85 -11.84 6.94
N LEU A 50 -0.29 -12.40 6.52
CA LEU A 50 -1.60 -11.81 6.78
C LEU A 50 -2.37 -12.58 7.82
N LYS A 51 -3.08 -11.83 8.66
CA LYS A 51 -3.99 -12.35 9.66
C LYS A 51 -5.38 -11.80 9.36
N ILE A 52 -6.31 -12.69 9.01
CA ILE A 52 -7.68 -12.29 8.68
C ILE A 52 -8.62 -13.16 9.50
N GLY A 53 -9.17 -12.58 10.59
CA GLY A 53 -9.97 -13.33 11.53
C GLY A 53 -9.18 -14.50 12.11
N PRO A 54 -9.71 -15.74 12.07
CA PRO A 54 -9.02 -16.92 12.57
C PRO A 54 -7.93 -17.44 11.63
N MET A 55 -7.82 -16.88 10.42
CA MET A 55 -6.88 -17.36 9.40
C MET A 55 -5.60 -16.55 9.43
N SER A 56 -4.46 -17.26 9.45
CA SER A 56 -3.14 -16.64 9.35
C SER A 56 -2.36 -17.37 8.27
N THR A 57 -1.85 -16.66 7.28
CA THR A 57 -1.09 -17.27 6.20
C THR A 57 -0.10 -16.28 5.60
N ARG A 58 0.90 -16.82 4.93
CA ARG A 58 1.89 -16.04 4.21
C ARG A 58 1.48 -15.93 2.74
N PHE A 59 1.37 -14.71 2.25
CA PHE A 59 1.10 -14.44 0.84
C PHE A 59 2.40 -14.06 0.14
N THR A 60 2.63 -14.68 -1.00
CA THR A 60 3.76 -14.39 -1.85
C THR A 60 3.23 -13.89 -3.18
N GLY A 61 3.75 -12.77 -3.65
CA GLY A 61 3.24 -12.19 -4.88
C GLY A 61 4.11 -11.11 -5.47
N SER A 62 3.53 -10.37 -6.38
CA SER A 62 4.22 -9.31 -7.10
C SER A 62 3.41 -8.01 -7.07
N ILE A 63 4.15 -6.92 -7.16
CA ILE A 63 3.61 -5.56 -7.24
C ILE A 63 4.17 -4.93 -8.51
N THR A 64 3.29 -4.39 -9.33
CA THR A 64 3.68 -3.71 -10.57
C THR A 64 3.24 -2.26 -10.49
N LEU A 65 4.16 -1.35 -10.83
CA LEU A 65 3.88 0.08 -10.91
C LEU A 65 3.60 0.46 -12.35
N SER A 66 2.52 1.19 -12.57
CA SER A 66 2.12 1.63 -13.90
C SER A 66 1.53 3.03 -13.85
N ASP A 67 1.25 3.61 -15.01
CA ASP A 67 0.72 4.97 -15.12
C ASP A 67 1.54 5.97 -14.30
N ILE A 68 2.85 5.80 -14.32
CA ILE A 68 3.77 6.59 -13.49
C ILE A 68 3.88 8.01 -14.04
N ASP A 69 3.45 8.97 -13.23
CA ASP A 69 3.46 10.39 -13.57
C ASP A 69 4.17 11.17 -12.44
N PRO A 70 5.50 11.20 -12.45
CA PRO A 70 6.25 11.87 -11.38
C PRO A 70 6.05 13.39 -11.39
N PRO A 71 5.87 14.03 -10.25
CA PRO A 71 5.70 13.46 -8.91
C PRO A 71 4.22 13.41 -8.48
N ASN A 72 3.31 13.19 -9.42
CA ASN A 72 1.87 13.37 -9.21
C ASN A 72 1.13 12.10 -8.82
N GLY A 73 1.63 10.93 -9.21
CA GLY A 73 0.96 9.70 -8.85
C GLY A 73 1.35 8.50 -9.71
N TYR A 74 0.75 7.36 -9.39
CA TYR A 74 0.92 6.12 -10.14
C TYR A 74 -0.18 5.13 -9.77
N THR A 75 -0.19 4.00 -10.48
CA THR A 75 -1.08 2.89 -10.18
C THR A 75 -0.23 1.73 -9.68
N ILE A 76 -0.62 1.16 -8.54
CA ILE A 76 0.01 -0.03 -7.97
C ILE A 76 -0.94 -1.20 -8.24
N THR A 77 -0.46 -2.24 -8.92
CA THR A 77 -1.23 -3.46 -9.14
C THR A 77 -0.51 -4.60 -8.45
N GLY A 78 -1.24 -5.34 -7.61
CA GLY A 78 -0.66 -6.42 -6.86
C GLY A 78 -1.45 -7.70 -6.98
N SER A 79 -0.77 -8.84 -6.88
CA SER A 79 -1.40 -10.14 -6.79
C SER A 79 -0.55 -11.04 -5.90
N GLY A 80 -1.22 -11.88 -5.12
CA GLY A 80 -0.53 -12.78 -4.21
C GLY A 80 -1.28 -14.08 -4.01
N LYS A 81 -0.53 -15.12 -3.68
CA LYS A 81 -1.06 -16.45 -3.40
C LYS A 81 -0.67 -16.86 -1.99
N GLY A 82 -1.63 -17.41 -1.27
CA GLY A 82 -1.44 -17.86 0.11
C GLY A 82 -1.69 -19.35 0.30
N GLY A 83 -1.32 -20.16 -0.68
CA GLY A 83 -1.51 -21.61 -0.62
C GLY A 83 -2.99 -21.99 -0.49
N ILE A 84 -3.32 -22.81 0.51
CA ILE A 84 -4.69 -23.24 0.73
C ILE A 84 -5.64 -22.11 1.14
N ALA A 85 -5.11 -21.00 1.60
CA ALA A 85 -5.94 -19.83 1.93
C ALA A 85 -6.53 -19.17 0.68
N GLY A 86 -5.88 -19.34 -0.48
CA GLY A 86 -6.37 -18.81 -1.74
C GLY A 86 -5.49 -17.72 -2.32
N ALA A 87 -6.10 -16.75 -2.97
CA ALA A 87 -5.39 -15.70 -3.67
C ALA A 87 -6.07 -14.33 -3.48
N ALA A 88 -5.29 -13.28 -3.58
CA ALA A 88 -5.78 -11.92 -3.53
C ALA A 88 -5.15 -11.11 -4.67
N SER A 89 -5.90 -10.18 -5.22
CA SER A 89 -5.39 -9.26 -6.24
C SER A 89 -6.06 -7.90 -6.08
N GLY A 90 -5.40 -6.87 -6.56
CA GLY A 90 -5.97 -5.54 -6.50
C GLY A 90 -5.13 -4.50 -7.18
N SER A 91 -5.70 -3.31 -7.29
CA SER A 91 -5.00 -2.14 -7.78
C SER A 91 -5.32 -0.94 -6.92
N ALA A 92 -4.35 -0.05 -6.80
CA ALA A 92 -4.52 1.21 -6.08
C ALA A 92 -4.05 2.36 -6.95
N LYS A 93 -4.91 3.34 -7.15
CA LYS A 93 -4.53 4.60 -7.80
C LYS A 93 -4.13 5.57 -6.71
N VAL A 94 -2.89 6.05 -6.76
CA VAL A 94 -2.34 6.99 -5.79
C VAL A 94 -2.12 8.33 -6.48
N LYS A 95 -2.58 9.40 -5.86
CA LYS A 95 -2.48 10.75 -6.40
C LYS A 95 -2.00 11.72 -5.35
N LEU A 96 -1.07 12.59 -5.74
CA LEU A 96 -0.52 13.63 -4.88
C LEU A 96 -0.91 15.01 -5.42
N VAL A 97 -1.47 15.83 -4.57
CA VAL A 97 -1.79 17.22 -4.91
C VAL A 97 -1.18 18.13 -3.85
N GLU A 98 -0.32 19.04 -4.26
CA GLU A 98 0.34 19.95 -3.34
C GLU A 98 -0.39 21.29 -3.25
N ASN A 99 -0.62 21.73 -2.02
CA ASN A 99 -1.07 23.09 -1.73
C ASN A 99 0.14 23.85 -1.18
N LYS A 100 0.78 24.64 -2.04
CA LYS A 100 2.01 25.35 -1.68
C LYS A 100 1.78 26.43 -0.62
N ASP A 101 0.62 27.10 -0.66
CA ASP A 101 0.30 28.15 0.29
C ASP A 101 0.19 27.61 1.72
N ALA A 102 -0.34 26.42 1.88
CA ALA A 102 -0.46 25.76 3.17
C ALA A 102 0.72 24.84 3.50
N SER A 103 1.67 24.68 2.58
CA SER A 103 2.80 23.74 2.71
C SER A 103 2.34 22.31 2.99
N LEU A 104 1.29 21.92 2.31
CA LEU A 104 0.67 20.59 2.48
C LEU A 104 0.61 19.83 1.16
N THR A 105 0.75 18.52 1.24
CA THR A 105 0.48 17.61 0.11
C THR A 105 -0.64 16.68 0.52
N THR A 106 -1.67 16.59 -0.31
CA THR A 106 -2.74 15.64 -0.11
C THR A 106 -2.42 14.37 -0.89
N LEU A 107 -2.29 13.26 -0.18
CA LEU A 107 -2.16 11.93 -0.78
C LEU A 107 -3.54 11.29 -0.75
N SER A 108 -4.07 10.97 -1.92
CA SER A 108 -5.34 10.26 -2.02
C SER A 108 -5.12 8.91 -2.70
N TYR A 109 -5.90 7.92 -2.31
CA TYR A 109 -5.83 6.61 -2.93
C TYR A 109 -7.21 6.00 -3.12
N GLN A 110 -7.31 5.19 -4.15
CA GLN A 110 -8.51 4.42 -4.45
C GLN A 110 -8.08 2.99 -4.75
N VAL A 111 -8.55 2.04 -3.92
CA VAL A 111 -8.19 0.63 -4.02
C VAL A 111 -9.39 -0.16 -4.51
N SER A 112 -9.14 -1.05 -5.46
CA SER A 112 -10.09 -2.08 -5.90
C SER A 112 -9.42 -3.42 -5.69
N ALA A 113 -10.06 -4.33 -4.96
CA ALA A 113 -9.46 -5.61 -4.58
C ALA A 113 -10.44 -6.77 -4.72
N GLN A 114 -9.89 -7.97 -4.97
CA GLN A 114 -10.63 -9.21 -5.09
C GLN A 114 -9.88 -10.33 -4.37
N VAL A 115 -10.63 -11.26 -3.79
CA VAL A 115 -10.08 -12.43 -3.14
C VAL A 115 -10.76 -13.69 -3.66
N LYS A 116 -10.02 -14.81 -3.64
CA LYS A 116 -10.49 -16.12 -4.10
C LYS A 116 -10.05 -17.20 -3.14
N GLY A 117 -10.78 -18.32 -3.10
CA GLY A 117 -10.46 -19.48 -2.27
C GLY A 117 -11.02 -19.37 -0.87
N LYS A 118 -10.37 -20.05 0.08
CA LYS A 118 -10.87 -20.10 1.47
C LYS A 118 -11.00 -18.72 2.10
N ILE A 119 -10.11 -17.82 1.77
CA ILE A 119 -10.15 -16.45 2.29
C ILE A 119 -11.47 -15.75 1.92
N ALA A 120 -12.01 -16.03 0.72
CA ALA A 120 -13.27 -15.44 0.28
C ALA A 120 -14.46 -15.95 1.10
N GLN A 121 -14.35 -17.14 1.68
CA GLN A 121 -15.40 -17.74 2.50
C GLN A 121 -15.56 -17.08 3.86
N LEU A 122 -14.60 -16.27 4.27
CA LEU A 122 -14.69 -15.51 5.53
C LEU A 122 -15.77 -14.41 5.50
N GLY A 123 -16.25 -14.09 4.31
CA GLY A 123 -17.31 -13.12 4.12
C GLY A 123 -16.80 -11.72 3.78
N SER A 124 -17.57 -11.03 2.96
CA SER A 124 -17.20 -9.70 2.45
C SER A 124 -17.00 -8.66 3.55
N ARG A 125 -17.78 -8.74 4.63
CA ARG A 125 -17.68 -7.79 5.74
C ARG A 125 -16.31 -7.88 6.44
N LEU A 126 -15.86 -9.11 6.75
CA LEU A 126 -14.57 -9.32 7.40
C LEU A 126 -13.41 -8.94 6.48
N ILE A 127 -13.50 -9.31 5.20
CA ILE A 127 -12.49 -8.99 4.20
C ILE A 127 -12.37 -7.48 4.04
N GLN A 128 -13.49 -6.77 3.92
CA GLN A 128 -13.50 -5.32 3.75
C GLN A 128 -12.94 -4.60 4.98
N SER A 129 -13.32 -5.03 6.19
CA SER A 129 -12.81 -4.40 7.41
C SER A 129 -11.31 -4.64 7.57
N THR A 130 -10.82 -5.82 7.20
CA THR A 130 -9.39 -6.14 7.22
C THR A 130 -8.63 -5.28 6.22
N ALA A 131 -9.15 -5.14 5.00
CA ALA A 131 -8.52 -4.34 3.96
C ALA A 131 -8.44 -2.86 4.36
N LYS A 132 -9.50 -2.33 4.97
CA LYS A 132 -9.50 -0.96 5.49
C LYS A 132 -8.44 -0.78 6.58
N LYS A 133 -8.34 -1.74 7.49
CA LYS A 133 -7.37 -1.72 8.58
C LYS A 133 -5.94 -1.77 8.05
N LEU A 134 -5.67 -2.64 7.06
CA LEU A 134 -4.36 -2.74 6.43
C LEU A 134 -3.97 -1.45 5.72
N SER A 135 -4.90 -0.86 4.98
CA SER A 135 -4.67 0.41 4.30
C SER A 135 -4.35 1.53 5.30
N LYS A 136 -5.13 1.61 6.36
CA LYS A 136 -4.93 2.60 7.41
C LYS A 136 -3.59 2.42 8.12
N ASN A 137 -3.21 1.18 8.40
CA ASN A 137 -1.92 0.88 9.04
C ASN A 137 -0.76 1.21 8.10
N PHE A 138 -0.89 0.90 6.82
CA PHE A 138 0.13 1.22 5.82
C PHE A 138 0.38 2.73 5.75
N PHE A 139 -0.67 3.50 5.52
CA PHE A 139 -0.51 4.95 5.36
C PHE A 139 -0.16 5.63 6.68
N GLY A 140 -0.65 5.13 7.80
CA GLY A 140 -0.25 5.64 9.11
C GLY A 140 1.23 5.45 9.38
N SER A 141 1.77 4.27 9.09
CA SER A 141 3.20 4.00 9.21
C SER A 141 4.01 4.82 8.23
N PHE A 142 3.50 4.95 6.99
CA PHE A 142 4.15 5.74 5.94
C PHE A 142 4.31 7.21 6.38
N VAL A 143 3.23 7.80 6.85
CA VAL A 143 3.22 9.19 7.34
C VAL A 143 4.16 9.37 8.52
N LYS A 144 4.12 8.46 9.47
CA LYS A 144 4.98 8.51 10.65
C LYS A 144 6.46 8.46 10.28
N GLN A 145 6.84 7.59 9.36
CA GLN A 145 8.22 7.50 8.90
C GLN A 145 8.66 8.80 8.22
N LEU A 146 7.80 9.41 7.42
CA LEU A 146 8.09 10.69 6.77
C LEU A 146 8.33 11.78 7.80
N GLU A 147 7.49 11.85 8.82
CA GLU A 147 7.61 12.84 9.89
C GLU A 147 8.90 12.64 10.70
N ASP A 148 9.24 11.39 11.00
CA ASP A 148 10.46 11.08 11.76
C ASP A 148 11.73 11.46 10.99
N ILE A 149 11.76 11.21 9.68
CA ILE A 149 12.88 11.61 8.83
C ILE A 149 13.00 13.13 8.77
N ASP A 150 11.88 13.83 8.67
CA ASP A 150 11.85 15.28 8.63
C ASP A 150 12.44 15.90 9.90
N LYS A 151 12.18 15.30 11.05
CA LYS A 151 12.71 15.76 12.34
C LYS A 151 14.23 15.59 12.47
N LEU A 152 14.81 14.63 11.73
CA LEU A 152 16.24 14.36 11.75
C LEU A 152 17.04 15.30 10.86
N GLN A 153 16.36 16.00 9.99
CA GLN A 153 16.94 17.01 9.09
C GLN A 153 16.71 18.40 9.63
#